data_cf87996985073379600731074073d08b
#
_entry.id   cf87996985073379600731074073d08b
#
_cell.length_a   1.000
_cell.length_b   1.000
_cell.length_c   1.000
_cell.angle_alpha   90.00
_cell.angle_beta   90.00
_cell.angle_gamma   90.00
#
_symmetry.space_group_name_H-M   'P 1'
#
loop_
_entity.id
_entity.type
_entity.pdbx_description
1 polymer ?
#
loop_
_entity_poly.entity_id
_entity_poly.type
_entity_poly.pdbx_seq_one_letter_code
_entity_poly.pdbx_strand_id
1 'polypeptide(L)'
;MVEILAALGGADCEQIRSGWLAQPVNAVSSLTYVAVGAWLLWRQRASGVRRGVLNAGGVAMIAVGVGSFAYHGPQPGWAHPSHNASILALAIVIVGAHLRLLTRSSVRSAAGSASADLMAAWRPAAPWIVPALLAYWAGRTGSRFCSPSAVWQPHAAWHALMAIGLSVALTGLAQVERTGPKTSA
;
A
#
# COMPACT_ATOMS: atom_id res chain seq x y z
N MET A 1 -8.19 -8.07 28.57
CA MET A 1 -7.11 -7.64 27.65
C MET A 1 -6.86 -8.64 26.52
N VAL A 2 -6.90 -9.96 26.77
CA VAL A 2 -6.73 -11.01 25.74
C VAL A 2 -7.86 -11.00 24.70
N GLU A 3 -9.11 -10.78 25.11
CA GLU A 3 -10.27 -10.71 24.18
C GLU A 3 -10.22 -9.51 23.22
N ILE A 4 -9.69 -8.36 23.66
CA ILE A 4 -9.56 -7.17 22.82
C ILE A 4 -8.53 -7.39 21.72
N LEU A 5 -7.45 -8.12 22.00
CA LEU A 5 -6.42 -8.44 21.00
C LEU A 5 -6.88 -9.51 19.99
N ALA A 6 -7.88 -10.32 20.36
CA ALA A 6 -8.48 -11.33 19.47
C ALA A 6 -9.52 -10.73 18.51
N ALA A 7 -10.06 -9.55 18.78
CA ALA A 7 -10.97 -8.85 17.90
C ALA A 7 -10.22 -8.29 16.67
N LEU A 8 -10.91 -8.21 15.52
CA LEU A 8 -10.34 -7.60 14.32
C LEU A 8 -9.94 -6.15 14.63
N GLY A 9 -8.71 -5.79 14.28
CA GLY A 9 -8.15 -4.47 14.58
C GLY A 9 -7.68 -4.27 16.02
N GLY A 10 -7.81 -5.25 16.91
CA GLY A 10 -7.41 -5.14 18.32
C GLY A 10 -5.92 -4.89 18.56
N ALA A 11 -5.08 -5.17 17.56
CA ALA A 11 -3.66 -4.84 17.58
C ALA A 11 -3.37 -3.37 17.23
N ASP A 12 -4.35 -2.62 16.74
CA ASP A 12 -4.24 -1.22 16.35
C ASP A 12 -4.84 -0.34 17.46
N CYS A 13 -4.24 0.83 17.66
CA CYS A 13 -4.51 1.67 18.83
C CYS A 13 -5.96 2.15 18.95
N GLU A 14 -6.65 2.39 17.83
CA GLU A 14 -8.00 2.92 17.85
C GLU A 14 -8.96 1.99 18.60
N GLN A 15 -9.73 2.57 19.50
CA GLN A 15 -10.71 1.84 20.29
C GLN A 15 -11.78 1.20 19.39
N ILE A 16 -12.02 -0.09 19.60
CA ILE A 16 -13.12 -0.80 18.97
C ILE A 16 -14.44 -0.36 19.60
N ARG A 17 -15.35 0.17 18.79
CA ARG A 17 -16.65 0.69 19.20
C ARG A 17 -17.76 -0.27 18.78
N SER A 18 -18.85 -0.26 19.58
CA SER A 18 -20.11 -0.88 19.17
C SER A 18 -20.80 0.03 18.15
N GLY A 19 -20.84 -0.38 16.89
CA GLY A 19 -21.47 0.41 15.82
C GLY A 19 -21.10 -0.15 14.46
N TRP A 20 -21.62 0.48 13.40
CA TRP A 20 -21.32 0.06 12.02
C TRP A 20 -19.83 0.18 11.66
N LEU A 21 -19.14 1.17 12.20
CA LEU A 21 -17.68 1.30 12.08
C LEU A 21 -17.04 1.01 13.44
N ALA A 22 -16.38 -0.13 13.55
CA ALA A 22 -15.70 -0.55 14.77
C ALA A 22 -14.51 0.37 15.11
N GLN A 23 -13.73 0.75 14.12
CA GLN A 23 -12.60 1.69 14.20
C GLN A 23 -12.76 2.76 13.11
N PRO A 24 -13.57 3.82 13.33
CA PRO A 24 -14.00 4.73 12.27
C PRO A 24 -12.85 5.49 11.62
N VAL A 25 -11.84 5.90 12.37
CA VAL A 25 -10.71 6.67 11.81
C VAL A 25 -9.84 5.79 10.91
N ASN A 26 -9.53 4.58 11.36
CA ASN A 26 -8.77 3.60 10.58
C ASN A 26 -9.58 3.14 9.35
N ALA A 27 -10.89 2.93 9.50
CA ALA A 27 -11.76 2.55 8.39
C ALA A 27 -11.77 3.65 7.31
N VAL A 28 -12.05 4.90 7.67
CA VAL A 28 -12.12 6.01 6.71
C VAL A 28 -10.77 6.26 6.06
N SER A 29 -9.68 6.23 6.82
CA SER A 29 -8.33 6.43 6.26
C SER A 29 -7.92 5.34 5.27
N SER A 30 -8.44 4.11 5.40
CA SER A 30 -8.22 3.02 4.43
C SER A 30 -8.68 3.40 3.01
N LEU A 31 -9.70 4.27 2.89
CA LEU A 31 -10.21 4.73 1.61
C LEU A 31 -9.18 5.57 0.82
N THR A 32 -8.10 6.02 1.45
CA THR A 32 -6.97 6.65 0.75
C THR A 32 -6.37 5.69 -0.29
N TYR A 33 -6.28 4.41 0.01
CA TYR A 33 -5.83 3.40 -0.96
C TYR A 33 -6.78 3.31 -2.15
N VAL A 34 -8.10 3.38 -1.92
CA VAL A 34 -9.10 3.37 -2.99
C VAL A 34 -8.94 4.61 -3.87
N ALA A 35 -8.85 5.80 -3.25
CA ALA A 35 -8.71 7.07 -3.96
C ALA A 35 -7.43 7.11 -4.80
N VAL A 36 -6.30 6.72 -4.22
CA VAL A 36 -4.99 6.70 -4.91
C VAL A 36 -4.96 5.64 -6.01
N GLY A 37 -5.49 4.44 -5.76
CA GLY A 37 -5.60 3.38 -6.76
C GLY A 37 -6.47 3.80 -7.95
N ALA A 38 -7.63 4.41 -7.69
CA ALA A 38 -8.52 4.93 -8.72
C ALA A 38 -7.84 6.06 -9.53
N TRP A 39 -7.12 6.95 -8.85
CA TRP A 39 -6.35 8.01 -9.51
C TRP A 39 -5.27 7.44 -10.44
N LEU A 40 -4.53 6.40 -10.03
CA LEU A 40 -3.55 5.73 -10.88
C LEU A 40 -4.20 5.15 -12.15
N LEU A 41 -5.36 4.50 -12.03
CA LEU A 41 -6.09 3.93 -13.15
C LEU A 41 -6.63 5.01 -14.09
N TRP A 42 -7.19 6.08 -13.53
CA TRP A 42 -7.69 7.22 -14.30
C TRP A 42 -6.57 7.92 -15.08
N ARG A 43 -5.45 8.21 -14.42
CA ARG A 43 -4.28 8.84 -15.04
C ARG A 43 -3.73 8.05 -16.21
N GLN A 44 -3.74 6.72 -16.14
CA GLN A 44 -3.31 5.87 -17.24
C GLN A 44 -4.27 5.93 -18.44
N ARG A 45 -5.57 5.92 -18.17
CA ARG A 45 -6.59 6.08 -19.22
C ARG A 45 -6.42 7.41 -19.94
N ALA A 46 -6.24 8.48 -19.20
CA ALA A 46 -6.06 9.83 -19.73
C ALA A 46 -4.78 9.97 -20.58
N SER A 47 -3.71 9.24 -20.25
CA SER A 47 -2.45 9.29 -20.99
C SER A 47 -2.42 8.40 -22.24
N GLY A 48 -3.42 7.57 -22.47
CA GLY A 48 -3.47 6.58 -23.55
C GLY A 48 -2.42 5.45 -23.44
N VAL A 49 -1.60 5.47 -22.41
CA VAL A 49 -0.50 4.51 -22.20
C VAL A 49 -0.88 3.49 -21.13
N ARG A 50 -1.18 2.27 -21.53
CA ARG A 50 -1.43 1.16 -20.60
C ARG A 50 -0.11 0.59 -20.09
N ARG A 51 0.14 0.69 -18.80
CA ARG A 51 1.28 0.08 -18.13
C ARG A 51 0.78 -1.02 -17.18
N GLY A 52 1.21 -2.27 -17.42
CA GLY A 52 0.74 -3.43 -16.67
C GLY A 52 0.93 -3.27 -15.17
N VAL A 53 2.11 -2.77 -14.72
CA VAL A 53 2.40 -2.57 -13.30
C VAL A 53 1.49 -1.52 -12.63
N LEU A 54 1.16 -0.43 -13.33
CA LEU A 54 0.27 0.60 -12.77
C LEU A 54 -1.19 0.15 -12.76
N ASN A 55 -1.64 -0.63 -13.77
CA ASN A 55 -2.98 -1.20 -13.76
C ASN A 55 -3.12 -2.22 -12.63
N ALA A 56 -2.21 -3.18 -12.55
CA ALA A 56 -2.22 -4.19 -11.50
C ALA A 56 -2.08 -3.56 -10.10
N GLY A 57 -1.17 -2.58 -9.95
CA GLY A 57 -0.97 -1.84 -8.71
C GLY A 57 -2.20 -1.03 -8.30
N GLY A 58 -2.82 -0.30 -9.24
CA GLY A 58 -4.03 0.48 -8.98
C GLY A 58 -5.20 -0.40 -8.53
N VAL A 59 -5.43 -1.54 -9.20
CA VAL A 59 -6.46 -2.50 -8.80
C VAL A 59 -6.15 -3.10 -7.44
N ALA A 60 -4.91 -3.52 -7.19
CA ALA A 60 -4.49 -4.09 -5.92
C ALA A 60 -4.63 -3.08 -4.77
N MET A 61 -4.31 -1.80 -5.00
CA MET A 61 -4.50 -0.73 -4.01
C MET A 61 -5.99 -0.52 -3.68
N ILE A 62 -6.88 -0.52 -4.68
CA ILE A 62 -8.33 -0.46 -4.43
C ILE A 62 -8.76 -1.65 -3.57
N ALA A 63 -8.29 -2.86 -3.89
CA ALA A 63 -8.60 -4.05 -3.10
C ALA A 63 -8.10 -3.93 -1.65
N VAL A 64 -6.86 -3.42 -1.43
CA VAL A 64 -6.35 -3.14 -0.08
C VAL A 64 -7.25 -2.16 0.66
N GLY A 65 -7.65 -1.05 0.01
CA GLY A 65 -8.51 -0.06 0.63
C GLY A 65 -9.88 -0.61 1.03
N VAL A 66 -10.52 -1.39 0.16
CA VAL A 66 -11.81 -2.05 0.44
C VAL A 66 -11.67 -3.10 1.54
N GLY A 67 -10.65 -3.97 1.45
CA GLY A 67 -10.39 -5.01 2.46
C GLY A 67 -10.07 -4.41 3.84
N SER A 68 -9.24 -3.35 3.88
CA SER A 68 -8.90 -2.65 5.10
C SER A 68 -10.09 -1.87 5.69
N PHE A 69 -10.92 -1.25 4.84
CA PHE A 69 -12.16 -0.63 5.28
C PHE A 69 -13.10 -1.65 5.92
N ALA A 70 -13.29 -2.81 5.29
CA ALA A 70 -14.11 -3.87 5.87
C ALA A 70 -13.53 -4.41 7.18
N TYR A 71 -12.21 -4.49 7.30
CA TYR A 71 -11.49 -4.97 8.48
C TYR A 71 -11.61 -4.02 9.68
N HIS A 72 -11.48 -2.71 9.46
CA HIS A 72 -11.58 -1.70 10.53
C HIS A 72 -13.01 -1.19 10.74
N GLY A 73 -13.87 -1.31 9.73
CA GLY A 73 -15.25 -0.81 9.75
C GLY A 73 -16.26 -1.87 10.18
N PRO A 74 -17.05 -2.44 9.23
CA PRO A 74 -18.18 -3.30 9.54
C PRO A 74 -17.79 -4.70 10.02
N GLN A 75 -16.56 -5.13 9.83
CA GLN A 75 -15.99 -6.39 10.32
C GLN A 75 -16.78 -7.66 9.98
N PRO A 76 -17.28 -7.85 8.74
CA PRO A 76 -17.93 -9.09 8.37
C PRO A 76 -16.93 -10.26 8.41
N GLY A 77 -17.41 -11.50 8.52
CA GLY A 77 -16.55 -12.68 8.67
C GLY A 77 -15.50 -12.90 7.59
N TRP A 78 -15.68 -12.32 6.40
CA TRP A 78 -14.70 -12.34 5.31
C TRP A 78 -13.67 -11.19 5.37
N ALA A 79 -13.82 -10.21 6.29
CA ALA A 79 -12.97 -9.02 6.34
C ALA A 79 -11.48 -9.34 6.54
N HIS A 80 -11.16 -10.19 7.51
CA HIS A 80 -9.78 -10.56 7.81
C HIS A 80 -9.07 -11.28 6.64
N PRO A 81 -9.63 -12.36 6.06
CA PRO A 81 -8.98 -13.00 4.93
C PRO A 81 -8.88 -12.10 3.70
N SER A 82 -9.87 -11.26 3.40
CA SER A 82 -9.81 -10.36 2.23
C SER A 82 -8.78 -9.23 2.42
N HIS A 83 -8.67 -8.67 3.63
CA HIS A 83 -7.64 -7.70 3.98
C HIS A 83 -6.23 -8.29 3.73
N ASN A 84 -5.94 -9.46 4.28
CA ASN A 84 -4.64 -10.10 4.12
C ASN A 84 -4.36 -10.51 2.66
N ALA A 85 -5.35 -11.05 1.97
CA ALA A 85 -5.22 -11.42 0.56
C ALA A 85 -4.93 -10.22 -0.34
N SER A 86 -5.57 -9.07 -0.08
CA SER A 86 -5.34 -7.84 -0.85
C SER A 86 -3.95 -7.26 -0.64
N ILE A 87 -3.44 -7.28 0.59
CA ILE A 87 -2.05 -6.87 0.89
C ILE A 87 -1.06 -7.80 0.18
N LEU A 88 -1.29 -9.11 0.24
CA LEU A 88 -0.46 -10.10 -0.46
C LEU A 88 -0.49 -9.86 -1.99
N ALA A 89 -1.67 -9.61 -2.56
CA ALA A 89 -1.79 -9.31 -3.98
C ALA A 89 -0.98 -8.06 -4.39
N LEU A 90 -1.03 -6.99 -3.60
CA LEU A 90 -0.22 -5.80 -3.83
C LEU A 90 1.29 -6.10 -3.72
N ALA A 91 1.70 -6.88 -2.72
CA ALA A 91 3.09 -7.31 -2.57
C ALA A 91 3.56 -8.13 -3.79
N ILE A 92 2.74 -9.06 -4.31
CA ILE A 92 3.03 -9.83 -5.51
C ILE A 92 3.23 -8.93 -6.74
N VAL A 93 2.39 -7.90 -6.91
CA VAL A 93 2.54 -6.93 -8.01
C VAL A 93 3.89 -6.21 -7.92
N ILE A 94 4.26 -5.74 -6.72
CA ILE A 94 5.52 -5.03 -6.48
C ILE A 94 6.71 -5.97 -6.72
N VAL A 95 6.72 -7.15 -6.12
CA VAL A 95 7.78 -8.15 -6.30
C VAL A 95 7.89 -8.56 -7.77
N GLY A 96 6.77 -8.81 -8.44
CA GLY A 96 6.75 -9.14 -9.86
C GLY A 96 7.36 -8.05 -10.74
N ALA A 97 7.12 -6.76 -10.43
CA ALA A 97 7.76 -5.65 -11.12
C ALA A 97 9.28 -5.62 -10.89
N HIS A 98 9.73 -5.86 -9.66
CA HIS A 98 11.17 -5.96 -9.34
C HIS A 98 11.84 -7.11 -10.09
N LEU A 99 11.27 -8.31 -10.05
CA LEU A 99 11.82 -9.47 -10.74
C LEU A 99 11.93 -9.24 -12.25
N ARG A 100 10.94 -8.59 -12.87
CA ARG A 100 11.01 -8.22 -14.30
C ARG A 100 12.16 -7.26 -14.60
N LEU A 101 12.43 -6.29 -13.74
CA LEU A 101 13.56 -5.37 -13.91
C LEU A 101 14.90 -6.10 -13.74
N LEU A 102 15.02 -6.95 -12.75
CA LEU A 102 16.23 -7.75 -12.50
C LEU A 102 16.53 -8.71 -13.65
N THR A 103 15.53 -9.44 -14.16
CA THR A 103 15.72 -10.35 -15.29
C THR A 103 16.11 -9.64 -16.59
N ARG A 104 15.56 -8.45 -16.83
CA ARG A 104 15.95 -7.64 -18.00
C ARG A 104 17.38 -7.14 -17.93
N SER A 105 17.88 -6.81 -16.74
CA SER A 105 19.25 -6.32 -16.53
C SER A 105 20.29 -7.45 -16.56
N SER A 106 19.95 -8.65 -16.08
CA SER A 106 20.86 -9.80 -16.15
C SER A 106 21.19 -10.21 -17.60
N VAL A 107 20.20 -10.12 -18.50
CA VAL A 107 20.40 -10.36 -19.95
C VAL A 107 21.34 -9.33 -20.59
N ARG A 108 21.55 -8.17 -19.95
CA ARG A 108 22.35 -7.05 -20.49
C ARG A 108 23.75 -6.91 -19.92
N SER A 109 24.23 -7.88 -19.14
CA SER A 109 25.57 -7.86 -18.50
C SER A 109 25.84 -6.60 -17.63
N ALA A 110 24.81 -5.92 -17.17
CA ALA A 110 24.92 -4.67 -16.43
C ALA A 110 24.24 -4.76 -15.07
N ALA A 111 24.76 -5.63 -14.18
CA ALA A 111 24.23 -5.79 -12.80
C ALA A 111 24.20 -4.46 -12.02
N GLY A 112 25.11 -3.53 -12.31
CA GLY A 112 25.13 -2.20 -11.69
C GLY A 112 23.98 -1.29 -12.08
N SER A 113 23.34 -1.50 -13.24
CA SER A 113 22.22 -0.66 -13.69
C SER A 113 20.90 -1.01 -13.01
N ALA A 114 20.63 -2.28 -12.70
CA ALA A 114 19.38 -2.70 -12.07
C ALA A 114 19.19 -2.16 -10.66
N SER A 115 20.25 -2.17 -9.85
CA SER A 115 20.21 -1.61 -8.49
C SER A 115 20.01 -0.09 -8.52
N ALA A 116 20.68 0.61 -9.45
CA ALA A 116 20.51 2.05 -9.65
C ALA A 116 19.07 2.39 -10.10
N ASP A 117 18.50 1.61 -11.01
CA ASP A 117 17.14 1.77 -11.51
C ASP A 117 16.08 1.54 -10.40
N LEU A 118 16.27 0.51 -9.59
CA LEU A 118 15.43 0.25 -8.43
C LEU A 118 15.53 1.38 -7.40
N MET A 119 16.74 1.83 -7.10
CA MET A 119 16.96 2.97 -6.20
C MET A 119 16.29 4.24 -6.74
N ALA A 120 16.40 4.51 -8.03
CA ALA A 120 15.74 5.65 -8.68
C ALA A 120 14.20 5.57 -8.57
N ALA A 121 13.62 4.37 -8.67
CA ALA A 121 12.18 4.16 -8.51
C ALA A 121 11.69 4.38 -7.07
N TRP A 122 12.46 3.96 -6.05
CA TRP A 122 12.05 4.00 -4.66
C TRP A 122 12.45 5.28 -3.91
N ARG A 123 13.54 5.94 -4.32
CA ARG A 123 14.04 7.15 -3.67
C ARG A 123 12.96 8.25 -3.49
N PRO A 124 12.13 8.57 -4.51
CA PRO A 124 11.05 9.56 -4.34
C PRO A 124 9.92 9.11 -3.40
N ALA A 125 9.77 7.79 -3.19
CA ALA A 125 8.76 7.23 -2.29
C ALA A 125 9.22 7.23 -0.81
N ALA A 126 10.52 7.25 -0.55
CA ALA A 126 11.09 7.16 0.80
C ALA A 126 10.55 8.22 1.79
N PRO A 127 10.38 9.51 1.41
CA PRO A 127 9.80 10.52 2.31
C PRO A 127 8.37 10.23 2.77
N TRP A 128 7.65 9.35 2.07
CA TRP A 128 6.30 8.91 2.42
C TRP A 128 6.31 7.60 3.19
N ILE A 129 7.14 6.64 2.75
CA ILE A 129 7.19 5.30 3.32
C ILE A 129 7.84 5.29 4.70
N VAL A 130 8.93 6.04 4.90
CA VAL A 130 9.61 6.07 6.21
C VAL A 130 8.68 6.59 7.31
N PRO A 131 8.03 7.78 7.17
CA PRO A 131 7.06 8.22 8.16
C PRO A 131 5.85 7.27 8.29
N ALA A 132 5.42 6.62 7.20
CA ALA A 132 4.35 5.62 7.27
C ALA A 132 4.72 4.46 8.20
N LEU A 133 5.93 3.91 8.07
CA LEU A 133 6.40 2.83 8.93
C LEU A 133 6.51 3.27 10.41
N LEU A 134 6.96 4.49 10.66
CA LEU A 134 6.97 5.05 12.02
C LEU A 134 5.54 5.20 12.56
N ALA A 135 4.61 5.67 11.74
CA ALA A 135 3.19 5.79 12.11
C ALA A 135 2.56 4.42 12.38
N TYR A 136 2.91 3.38 11.60
CA TYR A 136 2.48 2.00 11.86
C TYR A 136 2.88 1.55 13.26
N TRP A 137 4.15 1.68 13.62
CA TRP A 137 4.64 1.28 14.95
C TRP A 137 4.03 2.12 16.08
N ALA A 138 3.89 3.43 15.86
CA ALA A 138 3.25 4.32 16.82
C ALA A 138 1.75 4.02 17.02
N GLY A 139 1.10 3.48 15.99
CA GLY A 139 -0.32 3.13 15.98
C GLY A 139 -0.65 1.76 16.56
N ARG A 140 0.32 1.04 17.13
CA ARG A 140 0.07 -0.28 17.73
C ARG A 140 -0.45 -0.15 19.16
N THR A 141 -1.37 -1.03 19.54
CA THR A 141 -1.87 -1.16 20.93
C THR A 141 -0.70 -1.39 21.88
N GLY A 142 -0.65 -0.61 22.97
CA GLY A 142 0.45 -0.64 23.92
C GLY A 142 1.66 0.24 23.54
N SER A 143 1.66 0.90 22.39
CA SER A 143 2.63 1.94 22.08
C SER A 143 2.45 3.14 23.03
N ARG A 144 3.56 3.81 23.39
CA ARG A 144 3.53 5.06 24.16
C ARG A 144 2.79 6.22 23.46
N PHE A 145 2.58 6.11 22.17
CA PHE A 145 1.85 7.08 21.34
C PHE A 145 0.39 6.70 21.15
N CYS A 146 -0.04 5.57 21.72
CA CYS A 146 -1.40 5.08 21.59
C CYS A 146 -2.35 5.86 22.49
N SER A 147 -3.33 6.52 21.89
CA SER A 147 -4.47 7.14 22.55
C SER A 147 -5.75 6.62 21.91
N PRO A 148 -6.39 5.55 22.48
CA PRO A 148 -7.45 4.80 21.81
C PRO A 148 -8.68 5.62 21.40
N SER A 149 -9.01 6.66 22.17
CA SER A 149 -10.16 7.53 21.93
C SER A 149 -9.85 8.77 21.09
N ALA A 150 -8.57 9.00 20.75
CA ALA A 150 -8.19 10.16 19.95
C ALA A 150 -8.74 10.06 18.52
N VAL A 151 -9.13 11.21 17.96
CA VAL A 151 -9.47 11.34 16.53
C VAL A 151 -8.23 11.19 15.64
N TRP A 152 -7.08 11.50 16.18
CA TRP A 152 -5.80 11.42 15.51
C TRP A 152 -5.16 10.06 15.78
N GLN A 153 -5.30 9.15 14.84
CA GLN A 153 -4.75 7.80 14.95
C GLN A 153 -3.49 7.65 14.11
N PRO A 154 -2.34 7.28 14.69
CA PRO A 154 -1.12 7.05 13.92
C PRO A 154 -1.30 5.96 12.85
N HIS A 155 -2.10 4.91 13.11
CA HIS A 155 -2.41 3.88 12.14
C HIS A 155 -3.15 4.44 10.91
N ALA A 156 -4.03 5.41 11.11
CA ALA A 156 -4.70 6.12 10.00
C ALA A 156 -3.70 6.94 9.17
N ALA A 157 -2.73 7.59 9.81
CA ALA A 157 -1.65 8.28 9.12
C ALA A 157 -0.79 7.29 8.29
N TRP A 158 -0.54 6.07 8.83
CA TRP A 158 0.12 5.01 8.07
C TRP A 158 -0.63 4.65 6.79
N HIS A 159 -1.96 4.49 6.84
CA HIS A 159 -2.76 4.22 5.63
C HIS A 159 -2.52 5.29 4.55
N ALA A 160 -2.66 6.56 4.90
CA ALA A 160 -2.53 7.66 3.94
C ALA A 160 -1.11 7.76 3.36
N LEU A 161 -0.11 7.79 4.22
CA LEU A 161 1.29 7.92 3.82
C LEU A 161 1.77 6.72 2.98
N MET A 162 1.40 5.50 3.38
CA MET A 162 1.77 4.29 2.65
C MET A 162 1.09 4.24 1.29
N ALA A 163 -0.19 4.60 1.17
CA ALA A 163 -0.89 4.65 -0.11
C ALA A 163 -0.20 5.62 -1.08
N ILE A 164 0.15 6.83 -0.62
CA ILE A 164 0.89 7.81 -1.42
C ILE A 164 2.28 7.26 -1.80
N GLY A 165 3.04 6.77 -0.83
CA GLY A 165 4.39 6.25 -1.05
C GLY A 165 4.43 5.12 -2.07
N LEU A 166 3.51 4.15 -1.96
CA LEU A 166 3.41 3.04 -2.91
C LEU A 166 3.00 3.52 -4.31
N SER A 167 2.13 4.53 -4.44
CA SER A 167 1.78 5.08 -5.74
C SER A 167 2.97 5.75 -6.43
N VAL A 168 3.81 6.45 -5.67
CA VAL A 168 5.06 7.05 -6.15
C VAL A 168 6.03 5.96 -6.60
N ALA A 169 6.23 4.91 -5.79
CA ALA A 169 7.09 3.78 -6.13
C ALA A 169 6.62 3.04 -7.39
N LEU A 170 5.32 2.71 -7.48
CA LEU A 170 4.73 2.07 -8.67
C LEU A 170 4.91 2.93 -9.93
N THR A 171 4.77 4.25 -9.80
CA THR A 171 5.01 5.19 -10.90
C THR A 171 6.48 5.17 -11.31
N GLY A 172 7.41 5.17 -10.36
CA GLY A 172 8.84 5.04 -10.60
C GLY A 172 9.21 3.74 -11.33
N LEU A 173 8.71 2.60 -10.83
CA LEU A 173 8.90 1.29 -11.48
C LEU A 173 8.40 1.28 -12.93
N ALA A 174 7.22 1.86 -13.17
CA ALA A 174 6.67 1.96 -14.53
C ALA A 174 7.47 2.89 -15.45
N GLN A 175 8.15 3.91 -14.90
CA GLN A 175 9.05 4.77 -15.67
C GLN A 175 10.32 4.03 -16.09
N VAL A 176 10.95 3.32 -15.13
CA VAL A 176 12.13 2.50 -15.40
C VAL A 176 11.85 1.43 -16.45
N GLU A 177 10.69 0.76 -16.40
CA GLU A 177 10.27 -0.19 -17.43
C GLU A 177 10.23 0.44 -18.85
N ARG A 178 9.94 1.73 -18.95
CA ARG A 178 9.79 2.46 -20.21
C ARG A 178 11.13 2.90 -20.81
N THR A 179 12.05 3.36 -19.96
CA THR A 179 13.33 3.94 -20.39
C THR A 179 14.37 2.88 -20.77
N GLY A 180 14.13 1.63 -20.42
CA GLY A 180 14.97 0.53 -20.86
C GLY A 180 14.95 0.39 -22.40
N PRO A 181 16.12 0.07 -23.04
CA PRO A 181 16.19 -0.08 -24.48
C PRO A 181 15.16 -1.10 -24.97
N LYS A 182 14.41 -0.74 -26.00
CA LYS A 182 13.48 -1.65 -26.66
C LYS A 182 14.32 -2.75 -27.30
N THR A 183 14.09 -4.01 -26.94
CA THR A 183 14.59 -5.12 -27.74
C THR A 183 13.90 -5.00 -29.09
N SER A 184 14.64 -4.63 -30.12
CA SER A 184 14.21 -4.82 -31.51
C SER A 184 13.97 -6.31 -31.70
N ALA A 185 12.71 -6.68 -31.89
CA ALA A 185 12.30 -8.01 -32.31
C ALA A 185 12.64 -8.18 -33.79
#